data_cda79562ab90b8444f690bb65d19de8e
#
_entry.id   cda79562ab90b8444f690bb65d19de8e
#
_cell.length_a   1.000
_cell.length_b   1.000
_cell.length_c   1.000
_cell.angle_alpha   90.00
_cell.angle_beta   90.00
_cell.angle_gamma   90.00
#
_symmetry.space_group_name_H-M   'P 1'
#
loop_
_entity.id
_entity.type
_entity.pdbx_description
1 polymer ?
#
loop_
_entity_poly.entity_id
_entity_poly.type
_entity_poly.pdbx_seq_one_letter_code
_entity_poly.pdbx_strand_id
1 'polypeptide(L)'
;MTPLDKFGQFVMRNLRDRAIGQHLKLQAGEWRGLAIQELQAAVVALPEDTQRLLLRCIADSIDTATHDFLFALQDAHDRKVGVEMLVDGTNVAETSDGLQGEPWGDAGWIRRYSEYAEIHRDA
;
A
#
# COMPACT_ATOMS: atom_id res chain seq x y z
N MET A 1 -20.08 4.61 6.17
CA MET A 1 -18.98 3.90 5.47
C MET A 1 -19.33 2.44 5.29
N THR A 2 -19.28 1.95 4.07
CA THR A 2 -19.57 0.54 3.78
C THR A 2 -18.44 -0.37 4.28
N PRO A 3 -18.68 -1.68 4.44
CA PRO A 3 -17.58 -2.61 4.75
C PRO A 3 -16.41 -2.55 3.76
N LEU A 4 -16.71 -2.38 2.47
CA LEU A 4 -15.68 -2.25 1.43
C LEU A 4 -14.86 -0.96 1.62
N ASP A 5 -15.50 0.16 1.94
CA ASP A 5 -14.82 1.42 2.24
C ASP A 5 -13.94 1.29 3.49
N LYS A 6 -14.44 0.64 4.55
CA LYS A 6 -13.65 0.38 5.77
C LYS A 6 -12.41 -0.44 5.46
N PHE A 7 -12.56 -1.47 4.66
CA PHE A 7 -11.43 -2.31 4.24
C PHE A 7 -10.41 -1.48 3.46
N GLY A 8 -10.86 -0.69 2.50
CA GLY A 8 -9.98 0.18 1.71
C GLY A 8 -9.20 1.16 2.57
N GLN A 9 -9.88 1.84 3.50
CA GLN A 9 -9.22 2.75 4.42
C GLN A 9 -8.20 2.02 5.30
N PHE A 10 -8.56 0.84 5.80
CA PHE A 10 -7.65 0.03 6.62
C PHE A 10 -6.42 -0.39 5.84
N VAL A 11 -6.58 -0.86 4.61
CA VAL A 11 -5.46 -1.27 3.75
C VAL A 11 -4.54 -0.09 3.45
N MET A 12 -5.10 1.05 3.07
CA MET A 12 -4.28 2.21 2.72
C MET A 12 -3.50 2.73 3.93
N ARG A 13 -4.12 2.84 5.08
CA ARG A 13 -3.47 3.37 6.30
C ARG A 13 -2.46 2.42 6.91
N ASN A 14 -2.73 1.12 6.90
CA ASN A 14 -1.93 0.14 7.62
C ASN A 14 -0.93 -0.60 6.73
N LEU A 15 -1.04 -0.53 5.43
CA LEU A 15 -0.10 -1.15 4.50
C LEU A 15 0.64 -0.08 3.71
N ARG A 16 -0.04 0.64 2.84
CA ARG A 16 0.60 1.61 1.94
C ARG A 16 1.26 2.76 2.68
N ASP A 17 0.49 3.44 3.53
CA ASP A 17 1.01 4.63 4.24
C ASP A 17 2.12 4.27 5.21
N ARG A 18 2.03 3.13 5.89
CA ARG A 18 3.10 2.68 6.78
C ARG A 18 4.38 2.35 6.04
N ALA A 19 4.27 1.68 4.90
CA ALA A 19 5.44 1.31 4.12
C ALA A 19 6.14 2.53 3.52
N ILE A 20 5.38 3.45 2.92
CA ILE A 20 5.92 4.70 2.37
C ILE A 20 6.49 5.57 3.50
N GLY A 21 5.74 5.72 4.60
CA GLY A 21 6.18 6.49 5.76
C GLY A 21 7.47 5.95 6.38
N GLN A 22 7.63 4.64 6.47
CA GLN A 22 8.88 4.01 6.94
C GLN A 22 10.06 4.39 6.05
N HIS A 23 9.86 4.34 4.74
CA HIS A 23 10.91 4.71 3.79
C HIS A 23 11.28 6.19 3.90
N LEU A 24 10.28 7.07 4.01
CA LEU A 24 10.54 8.51 4.17
C LEU A 24 11.33 8.81 5.44
N LYS A 25 11.07 8.08 6.52
CA LYS A 25 11.88 8.19 7.76
C LYS A 25 13.30 7.71 7.56
N LEU A 26 13.52 6.63 6.83
CA LEU A 26 14.88 6.17 6.47
C LEU A 26 15.62 7.26 5.70
N GLN A 27 14.98 7.81 4.69
CA GLN A 27 15.55 8.86 3.84
C GLN A 27 15.88 10.13 4.62
N ALA A 28 15.08 10.46 5.62
CA ALA A 28 15.29 11.60 6.50
C ALA A 28 16.28 11.34 7.65
N GLY A 29 16.74 10.10 7.83
CA GLY A 29 17.66 9.74 8.90
C GLY A 29 17.03 9.74 10.29
N GLU A 30 15.73 9.47 10.39
CA GLU A 30 14.97 9.63 11.64
C GLU A 30 14.87 8.38 12.51
N TRP A 31 15.19 7.20 11.98
CA TRP A 31 15.12 5.97 12.75
C TRP A 31 16.25 5.87 13.78
N ARG A 32 15.93 5.40 15.00
CA ARG A 32 16.85 5.33 16.13
C ARG A 32 17.38 3.91 16.41
N GLY A 33 16.68 2.87 15.99
CA GLY A 33 17.06 1.48 16.25
C GLY A 33 18.41 1.12 15.66
N LEU A 34 19.23 0.35 16.37
CA LEU A 34 20.57 -0.04 15.93
C LEU A 34 20.54 -0.90 14.66
N ALA A 35 19.57 -1.80 14.53
CA ALA A 35 19.47 -2.73 13.42
C ALA A 35 19.27 -2.05 12.06
N ILE A 36 18.74 -0.82 12.05
CA ILE A 36 18.41 -0.10 10.82
C ILE A 36 19.46 0.95 10.43
N GLN A 37 20.46 1.22 11.30
CA GLN A 37 21.38 2.35 11.10
C GLN A 37 22.27 2.20 9.86
N GLU A 38 22.74 1.00 9.55
CA GLU A 38 23.57 0.78 8.38
C GLU A 38 22.77 1.05 7.09
N LEU A 39 21.58 0.52 6.98
CA LEU A 39 20.69 0.77 5.84
C LEU A 39 20.32 2.25 5.74
N GLN A 40 19.97 2.87 6.85
CA GLN A 40 19.62 4.28 6.89
C GLN A 40 20.75 5.17 6.40
N ALA A 41 21.98 4.92 6.88
CA ALA A 41 23.14 5.68 6.44
C ALA A 41 23.38 5.56 4.93
N ALA A 42 23.20 4.36 4.37
CA ALA A 42 23.33 4.12 2.94
C ALA A 42 22.27 4.90 2.13
N VAL A 43 21.01 4.90 2.60
CA VAL A 43 19.93 5.64 1.93
C VAL A 43 20.14 7.15 2.01
N VAL A 44 20.52 7.66 3.19
CA VAL A 44 20.78 9.11 3.39
C VAL A 44 21.90 9.59 2.48
N ALA A 45 22.92 8.76 2.23
CA ALA A 45 24.07 9.11 1.40
C ALA A 45 23.78 9.11 -0.11
N LEU A 46 22.63 8.61 -0.55
CA LEU A 46 22.27 8.59 -1.97
C LEU A 46 22.07 10.01 -2.51
N PRO A 47 22.47 10.25 -3.78
CA PRO A 47 22.12 11.51 -4.45
C PRO A 47 20.59 11.72 -4.48
N GLU A 48 20.18 12.97 -4.51
CA GLU A 48 18.75 13.34 -4.48
C GLU A 48 17.94 12.69 -5.60
N ASP A 49 18.49 12.65 -6.82
CA ASP A 49 17.81 12.00 -7.96
C ASP A 49 17.61 10.51 -7.71
N THR A 50 18.59 9.84 -7.12
CA THR A 50 18.51 8.42 -6.78
C THR A 50 17.48 8.19 -5.66
N GLN A 51 17.43 9.09 -4.68
CA GLN A 51 16.41 9.01 -3.62
C GLN A 51 14.99 9.12 -4.19
N ARG A 52 14.77 10.03 -5.15
CA ARG A 52 13.48 10.16 -5.82
C ARG A 52 13.11 8.91 -6.61
N LEU A 53 14.07 8.35 -7.35
CA LEU A 53 13.86 7.10 -8.10
C LEU A 53 13.51 5.94 -7.15
N LEU A 54 14.24 5.82 -6.04
CA LEU A 54 14.02 4.78 -5.06
C LEU A 54 12.61 4.88 -4.45
N LEU A 55 12.17 6.08 -4.14
CA LEU A 55 10.81 6.29 -3.60
C LEU A 55 9.74 5.85 -4.60
N ARG A 56 9.91 6.15 -5.88
CA ARG A 56 9.01 5.69 -6.95
C ARG A 56 8.98 4.17 -7.04
N CYS A 57 10.13 3.52 -6.96
CA CYS A 57 10.24 2.06 -6.96
C CYS A 57 9.54 1.43 -5.76
N ILE A 58 9.68 2.03 -4.59
CA ILE A 58 9.03 1.56 -3.36
C ILE A 58 7.51 1.69 -3.50
N ALA A 59 7.02 2.84 -3.95
CA ALA A 59 5.60 3.04 -4.18
C ALA A 59 5.06 2.02 -5.19
N ASP A 60 5.75 1.81 -6.29
CA ASP A 60 5.36 0.83 -7.30
C ASP A 60 5.31 -0.60 -6.73
N SER A 61 6.32 -0.98 -5.95
CA SER A 61 6.38 -2.31 -5.35
C SER A 61 5.24 -2.55 -4.36
N ILE A 62 4.95 -1.56 -3.53
CA ILE A 62 3.85 -1.64 -2.56
C ILE A 62 2.50 -1.71 -3.29
N ASP A 63 2.30 -0.89 -4.30
CA ASP A 63 1.06 -0.83 -5.05
C ASP A 63 0.83 -2.11 -5.86
N THR A 64 1.89 -2.67 -6.44
CA THR A 64 1.84 -3.96 -7.15
C THR A 64 1.52 -5.10 -6.19
N ALA A 65 2.19 -5.14 -5.03
CA ALA A 65 1.93 -6.17 -4.01
C ALA A 65 0.48 -6.09 -3.50
N THR A 66 -0.02 -4.88 -3.29
CA THR A 66 -1.41 -4.65 -2.88
C THR A 66 -2.38 -5.14 -3.95
N HIS A 67 -2.16 -4.79 -5.20
CA HIS A 67 -2.95 -5.26 -6.34
C HIS A 67 -2.99 -6.79 -6.39
N ASP A 68 -1.84 -7.42 -6.33
CA ASP A 68 -1.73 -8.87 -6.45
C ASP A 68 -2.42 -9.59 -5.29
N PHE A 69 -2.28 -9.06 -4.07
CA PHE A 69 -2.96 -9.61 -2.90
C PHE A 69 -4.48 -9.48 -3.01
N LEU A 70 -4.96 -8.32 -3.42
CA LEU A 70 -6.40 -8.09 -3.62
C LEU A 70 -6.97 -8.96 -4.73
N PHE A 71 -6.20 -9.16 -5.80
CA PHE A 71 -6.57 -10.10 -6.86
C PHE A 71 -6.69 -11.53 -6.31
N ALA A 72 -5.73 -11.95 -5.48
CA ALA A 72 -5.75 -13.26 -4.86
C ALA A 72 -6.97 -13.46 -3.94
N LEU A 73 -7.35 -12.42 -3.18
CA LEU A 73 -8.57 -12.46 -2.35
C LEU A 73 -9.84 -12.59 -3.19
N GLN A 74 -9.92 -11.83 -4.29
CA GLN A 74 -11.06 -11.89 -5.20
C GLN A 74 -11.15 -13.26 -5.86
N ASP A 75 -10.03 -13.77 -6.36
CA ASP A 75 -9.94 -15.10 -6.99
C ASP A 75 -10.33 -16.21 -6.01
N ALA A 76 -9.88 -16.10 -4.76
CA ALA A 76 -10.22 -17.07 -3.72
C ALA A 76 -11.73 -17.11 -3.45
N HIS A 77 -12.38 -15.94 -3.47
CA HIS A 77 -13.84 -15.85 -3.35
C HIS A 77 -14.53 -16.48 -4.57
N ASP A 78 -14.13 -16.09 -5.77
CA ASP A 78 -14.74 -16.52 -7.01
C ASP A 78 -14.62 -18.04 -7.21
N ARG A 79 -13.50 -18.63 -6.79
CA ARG A 79 -13.22 -20.08 -6.89
C ARG A 79 -13.55 -20.86 -5.63
N LYS A 80 -14.07 -20.21 -4.59
CA LYS A 80 -14.49 -20.82 -3.32
C LYS A 80 -13.38 -21.61 -2.65
N VAL A 81 -12.18 -21.01 -2.55
CA VAL A 81 -10.99 -21.66 -1.97
C VAL A 81 -10.97 -21.62 -0.44
N GLY A 82 -11.89 -20.91 0.19
CA GLY A 82 -12.02 -20.89 1.65
C GLY A 82 -11.20 -19.80 2.35
N VAL A 83 -10.59 -18.87 1.61
CA VAL A 83 -9.94 -17.69 2.17
C VAL A 83 -10.85 -16.49 1.95
N GLU A 84 -11.24 -15.83 3.05
CA GLU A 84 -12.19 -14.72 3.01
C GLU A 84 -11.70 -13.56 3.85
N MET A 85 -12.04 -12.34 3.44
CA MET A 85 -11.84 -11.13 4.24
C MET A 85 -13.20 -10.61 4.67
N LEU A 86 -13.49 -10.70 5.97
CA LEU A 86 -14.75 -10.24 6.53
C LEU A 86 -14.55 -8.90 7.24
N VAL A 87 -15.42 -7.95 6.91
CA VAL A 87 -15.48 -6.65 7.59
C VAL A 87 -16.92 -6.44 8.04
N ASP A 88 -17.13 -6.27 9.33
CA ASP A 88 -18.48 -6.20 9.93
C ASP A 88 -19.36 -7.37 9.48
N GLY A 89 -18.79 -8.56 9.37
CA GLY A 89 -19.51 -9.78 8.97
C GLY A 89 -19.75 -9.92 7.47
N THR A 90 -19.30 -8.97 6.65
CA THR A 90 -19.49 -8.99 5.20
C THR A 90 -18.18 -9.38 4.50
N ASN A 91 -18.24 -10.35 3.59
CA ASN A 91 -17.12 -10.68 2.72
C ASN A 91 -16.95 -9.56 1.68
N VAL A 92 -15.83 -8.84 1.76
CA VAL A 92 -15.61 -7.65 0.91
C VAL A 92 -15.53 -8.00 -0.57
N ALA A 93 -15.09 -9.20 -0.92
CA ALA A 93 -15.04 -9.63 -2.31
C ALA A 93 -16.41 -9.77 -2.95
N GLU A 94 -17.46 -10.04 -2.16
CA GLU A 94 -18.85 -10.12 -2.65
C GLU A 94 -19.40 -8.75 -3.05
N THR A 95 -18.88 -7.68 -2.44
CA THR A 95 -19.41 -6.33 -2.64
C THR A 95 -18.64 -5.53 -3.68
N SER A 96 -17.58 -6.11 -4.23
CA SER A 96 -16.71 -5.47 -5.22
C SER A 96 -16.84 -6.14 -6.58
N ASP A 97 -16.72 -5.35 -7.64
CA ASP A 97 -16.63 -5.85 -9.01
C ASP A 97 -15.23 -6.43 -9.32
N GLY A 98 -14.32 -6.30 -8.39
CA GLY A 98 -12.95 -6.78 -8.47
C GLY A 98 -12.09 -5.99 -7.47
N LEU A 99 -11.72 -6.62 -6.36
CA LEU A 99 -10.94 -5.95 -5.29
C LEU A 99 -9.67 -5.30 -5.80
N GLN A 100 -9.00 -5.93 -6.77
CA GLN A 100 -7.75 -5.43 -7.34
C GLN A 100 -7.88 -4.08 -8.03
N GLY A 101 -9.08 -3.72 -8.47
CA GLY A 101 -9.35 -2.42 -9.11
C GLY A 101 -9.68 -1.30 -8.12
N GLU A 102 -10.07 -1.63 -6.91
CA GLU A 102 -10.55 -0.65 -5.92
C GLU A 102 -9.53 0.43 -5.55
N PRO A 103 -8.21 0.15 -5.47
CA PRO A 103 -7.25 1.20 -5.13
C PRO A 103 -7.10 2.31 -6.16
N TRP A 104 -7.46 2.06 -7.42
CA TRP A 104 -7.07 2.90 -8.56
C TRP A 104 -8.16 3.88 -8.98
N GLY A 105 -7.73 4.90 -9.74
CA GLY A 105 -8.63 5.89 -10.34
C GLY A 105 -8.97 7.03 -9.38
N ASP A 106 -9.76 7.99 -9.89
CA ASP A 106 -10.09 9.22 -9.15
C ASP A 106 -10.94 8.98 -7.90
N ALA A 107 -11.75 7.93 -7.91
CA ALA A 107 -12.58 7.52 -6.78
C ALA A 107 -11.99 6.32 -6.02
N GLY A 108 -10.76 5.90 -6.35
CA GLY A 108 -10.11 4.75 -5.75
C GLY A 108 -9.59 5.02 -4.33
N TRP A 109 -9.21 3.94 -3.66
CA TRP A 109 -8.76 4.02 -2.26
C TRP A 109 -7.51 4.87 -2.06
N ILE A 110 -6.58 4.86 -3.01
CA ILE A 110 -5.34 5.66 -2.91
C ILE A 110 -5.70 7.13 -2.81
N ARG A 111 -6.53 7.61 -3.71
CA ARG A 111 -6.99 9.01 -3.72
C ARG A 111 -7.79 9.39 -2.49
N ARG A 112 -8.67 8.48 -2.06
CA ARG A 112 -9.60 8.77 -0.96
C ARG A 112 -8.97 8.66 0.42
N TYR A 113 -8.03 7.74 0.63
CA TYR A 113 -7.61 7.36 1.97
C TYR A 113 -6.11 7.42 2.23
N SER A 114 -5.25 7.39 1.20
CA SER A 114 -3.80 7.40 1.42
C SER A 114 -3.30 8.79 1.76
N GLU A 115 -2.46 8.88 2.79
CA GLU A 115 -1.75 10.11 3.14
C GLU A 115 -0.75 10.52 2.06
N TYR A 116 -0.27 9.56 1.26
CA TYR A 116 0.76 9.76 0.24
C TYR A 116 0.22 9.49 -1.17
N ALA A 117 -0.99 9.96 -1.47
CA ALA A 117 -1.62 9.70 -2.76
C ALA A 117 -0.80 10.21 -3.95
N GLU A 118 -0.01 11.27 -3.77
CA GLU A 118 0.85 11.86 -4.79
C GLU A 118 2.14 11.08 -5.04
N ILE A 119 2.49 10.15 -4.17
CA ILE A 119 3.69 9.31 -4.32
C ILE A 119 3.30 8.03 -5.05
N HIS A 120 3.78 7.88 -6.29
CA HIS A 120 3.50 6.74 -7.14
C HIS A 120 4.63 6.57 -8.17
N ARG A 121 4.61 5.46 -8.91
CA ARG A 121 5.69 5.12 -9.87
C ARG A 121 5.96 6.18 -10.93
N ASP A 122 4.97 7.00 -11.24
CA ASP A 122 5.09 8.04 -12.29
C ASP A 122 5.37 9.44 -11.73
N ALA A 123 5.52 9.53 -10.41
CA ALA A 123 5.69 10.81 -9.74
C ALA A 123 7.04 11.48 -10.04
#